data_57426fdecba97b558910dfe0fe6e16ec
#
_entry.id   57426fdecba97b558910dfe0fe6e16ec
#
_cell.length_a   1.000
_cell.length_b   1.000
_cell.length_c   1.000
_cell.angle_alpha   90.00
_cell.angle_beta   90.00
_cell.angle_gamma   90.00
#
_symmetry.space_group_name_H-M   'P 1'
#
loop_
_entity.id
_entity.type
_entity.pdbx_description
1 polymer ?
#
loop_
_entity_poly.entity_id
_entity_poly.type
_entity_poly.pdbx_seq_one_letter_code
_entity_poly.pdbx_strand_id
1 'polypeptide(L)'
;MSLDPTLRSRIDTLLSDNRVVLFMKGHPGSPQCGFSAKAAGALNALGIDYAHVDVLADPEIREGIKAYGEWPTIPQLYIGGELVGGSDIIEQMANSGELHGALGLPPPDRTPPQIMITPAAVEMLRTAIADAGGDVVVSMDIDAQFRTRLHLAQSDSNAITVNVDDIRVQFDLAGARRAEGLRIDWADDERGRGLVIDNPNAPAPVRGLSGVTAPPVSHCQRRHRHAVGETLSVSVGS
;
A
#
# COMPACT_ATOMS: atom_id res chain seq x y z
N MET A 1 27.57 20.60 -1.88
CA MET A 1 28.75 20.03 -1.14
C MET A 1 29.14 18.78 -1.88
N SER A 2 30.43 18.65 -2.26
CA SER A 2 30.91 17.42 -2.89
C SER A 2 31.02 16.32 -1.84
N LEU A 3 30.57 15.11 -2.17
CA LEU A 3 30.71 13.95 -1.32
C LEU A 3 32.20 13.61 -1.12
N ASP A 4 32.59 13.27 0.10
CA ASP A 4 33.95 12.83 0.38
C ASP A 4 34.36 11.66 -0.52
N PRO A 5 35.56 11.67 -1.16
CA PRO A 5 35.98 10.62 -2.09
C PRO A 5 36.01 9.20 -1.46
N THR A 6 36.43 9.10 -0.21
CA THR A 6 36.47 7.80 0.50
C THR A 6 35.07 7.26 0.74
N LEU A 7 34.15 8.13 1.18
CA LEU A 7 32.75 7.77 1.39
C LEU A 7 32.05 7.40 0.07
N ARG A 8 32.34 8.13 -1.01
CA ARG A 8 31.88 7.79 -2.35
C ARG A 8 32.33 6.39 -2.75
N SER A 9 33.62 6.09 -2.58
CA SER A 9 34.17 4.77 -2.91
C SER A 9 33.51 3.63 -2.09
N ARG A 10 33.19 3.89 -0.80
CA ARG A 10 32.43 2.91 0.01
C ARG A 10 31.05 2.65 -0.56
N ILE A 11 30.33 3.70 -0.97
CA ILE A 11 28.99 3.57 -1.57
C ILE A 11 29.09 2.84 -2.91
N ASP A 12 30.03 3.23 -3.78
CA ASP A 12 30.26 2.60 -5.08
C ASP A 12 30.54 1.09 -4.91
N THR A 13 31.36 0.70 -3.92
CA THR A 13 31.62 -0.71 -3.61
C THR A 13 30.34 -1.45 -3.17
N LEU A 14 29.55 -0.87 -2.26
CA LEU A 14 28.29 -1.48 -1.82
C LEU A 14 27.34 -1.71 -3.00
N LEU A 15 27.26 -0.76 -3.92
CA LEU A 15 26.36 -0.82 -5.08
C LEU A 15 26.90 -1.75 -6.19
N SER A 16 28.23 -1.88 -6.34
CA SER A 16 28.83 -2.79 -7.31
C SER A 16 28.80 -4.24 -6.87
N ASP A 17 28.98 -4.49 -5.58
CA ASP A 17 28.98 -5.85 -5.02
C ASP A 17 27.58 -6.45 -4.90
N ASN A 18 26.54 -5.60 -4.91
CA ASN A 18 25.17 -6.04 -4.72
C ASN A 18 24.24 -5.44 -5.76
N ARG A 19 23.56 -6.31 -6.52
CA ARG A 19 22.62 -5.87 -7.56
C ARG A 19 21.45 -5.05 -7.01
N VAL A 20 20.94 -5.42 -5.82
CA VAL A 20 19.83 -4.75 -5.16
C VAL A 20 20.25 -4.34 -3.77
N VAL A 21 20.19 -3.04 -3.45
CA VAL A 21 20.59 -2.49 -2.16
C VAL A 21 19.51 -1.56 -1.62
N LEU A 22 19.04 -1.83 -0.42
CA LEU A 22 18.11 -0.97 0.30
C LEU A 22 18.82 -0.24 1.45
N PHE A 23 18.98 1.07 1.33
CA PHE A 23 19.40 1.92 2.46
C PHE A 23 18.16 2.24 3.29
N MET A 24 18.14 1.82 4.55
CA MET A 24 16.95 1.91 5.40
C MET A 24 17.30 2.22 6.85
N LYS A 25 16.32 2.55 7.66
CA LYS A 25 16.45 2.67 9.12
C LYS A 25 16.12 1.34 9.79
N GLY A 26 17.11 0.74 10.48
CA GLY A 26 17.05 -0.61 10.99
C GLY A 26 17.34 -1.66 9.90
N HIS A 27 16.78 -2.85 10.04
CA HIS A 27 16.94 -3.95 9.09
C HIS A 27 15.58 -4.54 8.67
N PRO A 28 15.52 -5.35 7.60
CA PRO A 28 14.25 -5.84 7.05
C PRO A 28 13.33 -6.57 8.05
N GLY A 29 13.91 -7.31 8.99
CA GLY A 29 13.17 -8.02 10.04
C GLY A 29 12.77 -7.14 11.26
N SER A 30 13.36 -5.94 11.40
CA SER A 30 13.05 -4.97 12.46
C SER A 30 13.27 -3.54 11.98
N PRO A 31 12.41 -3.02 11.09
CA PRO A 31 12.51 -1.66 10.59
C PRO A 31 12.23 -0.64 11.70
N GLN A 32 13.04 0.41 11.77
CA GLN A 32 12.93 1.47 12.78
C GLN A 32 12.14 2.69 12.27
N CYS A 33 11.41 2.55 11.16
CA CYS A 33 10.61 3.62 10.55
C CYS A 33 9.54 3.02 9.64
N GLY A 34 8.33 3.58 9.66
CA GLY A 34 7.21 3.12 8.83
C GLY A 34 7.52 3.13 7.32
N PHE A 35 8.23 4.14 6.83
CA PHE A 35 8.67 4.21 5.44
C PHE A 35 9.67 3.09 5.07
N SER A 36 10.61 2.79 5.98
CA SER A 36 11.54 1.68 5.79
C SER A 36 10.83 0.32 5.87
N ALA A 37 9.81 0.19 6.72
CA ALA A 37 8.97 -1.01 6.79
C ALA A 37 8.19 -1.25 5.49
N LYS A 38 7.63 -0.21 4.89
CA LYS A 38 6.93 -0.28 3.60
C LYS A 38 7.87 -0.75 2.48
N ALA A 39 9.04 -0.11 2.34
CA ALA A 39 10.03 -0.47 1.32
C ALA A 39 10.53 -1.92 1.48
N ALA A 40 10.92 -2.32 2.69
CA ALA A 40 11.35 -3.69 2.97
C ALA A 40 10.21 -4.70 2.75
N GLY A 41 8.98 -4.35 3.17
CA GLY A 41 7.80 -5.18 2.96
C GLY A 41 7.50 -5.44 1.48
N ALA A 42 7.63 -4.42 0.62
CA ALA A 42 7.45 -4.56 -0.82
C ALA A 42 8.48 -5.53 -1.44
N LEU A 43 9.77 -5.40 -1.08
CA LEU A 43 10.82 -6.30 -1.56
C LEU A 43 10.66 -7.73 -1.01
N ASN A 44 10.35 -7.88 0.28
CA ASN A 44 10.12 -9.19 0.89
C ASN A 44 8.93 -9.93 0.26
N ALA A 45 7.89 -9.21 -0.14
CA ALA A 45 6.73 -9.80 -0.83
C ALA A 45 7.07 -10.38 -2.20
N LEU A 46 8.16 -9.93 -2.82
CA LEU A 46 8.66 -10.47 -4.09
C LEU A 46 9.56 -11.69 -3.90
N GLY A 47 9.94 -12.03 -2.67
CA GLY A 47 10.76 -13.19 -2.35
C GLY A 47 12.18 -13.14 -2.91
N ILE A 48 12.73 -11.95 -3.10
CA ILE A 48 14.10 -11.76 -3.61
C ILE A 48 15.10 -11.56 -2.48
N ASP A 49 16.34 -11.94 -2.74
CA ASP A 49 17.47 -11.56 -1.90
C ASP A 49 17.94 -10.16 -2.27
N TYR A 50 18.20 -9.33 -1.26
CA TYR A 50 18.77 -8.00 -1.43
C TYR A 50 19.66 -7.63 -0.25
N ALA A 51 20.69 -6.84 -0.52
CA ALA A 51 21.51 -6.25 0.52
C ALA A 51 20.77 -5.09 1.18
N HIS A 52 21.00 -4.90 2.48
CA HIS A 52 20.47 -3.74 3.19
C HIS A 52 21.57 -3.05 3.99
N VAL A 53 21.43 -1.74 4.16
CA VAL A 53 22.32 -0.91 4.96
C VAL A 53 21.50 -0.16 6.00
N ASP A 54 21.77 -0.42 7.29
CA ASP A 54 21.16 0.34 8.37
C ASP A 54 21.85 1.69 8.53
N VAL A 55 21.20 2.73 8.01
CA VAL A 55 21.73 4.10 8.07
C VAL A 55 21.70 4.72 9.49
N LEU A 56 21.08 4.06 10.47
CA LEU A 56 21.15 4.50 11.86
C LEU A 56 22.44 4.02 12.54
N ALA A 57 22.99 2.89 12.08
CA ALA A 57 24.25 2.36 12.53
C ALA A 57 25.46 3.08 11.91
N ASP A 58 25.28 3.74 10.74
CA ASP A 58 26.34 4.43 10.02
C ASP A 58 25.88 5.84 9.61
N PRO A 59 26.12 6.86 10.45
CA PRO A 59 25.76 8.24 10.15
C PRO A 59 26.46 8.84 8.91
N GLU A 60 27.69 8.39 8.59
CA GLU A 60 28.42 8.85 7.40
C GLU A 60 27.70 8.35 6.15
N ILE A 61 27.37 7.07 6.06
CA ILE A 61 26.59 6.51 4.97
C ILE A 61 25.21 7.18 4.90
N ARG A 62 24.58 7.49 6.03
CA ARG A 62 23.27 8.16 6.06
C ARG A 62 23.28 9.50 5.34
N GLU A 63 24.28 10.33 5.61
CA GLU A 63 24.38 11.64 4.95
C GLU A 63 24.98 11.50 3.54
N GLY A 64 25.93 10.57 3.38
CA GLY A 64 26.57 10.31 2.10
C GLY A 64 25.61 9.80 1.03
N ILE A 65 24.73 8.87 1.33
CA ILE A 65 23.79 8.30 0.35
C ILE A 65 22.77 9.33 -0.13
N LYS A 66 22.38 10.29 0.71
CA LYS A 66 21.50 11.39 0.30
C LYS A 66 22.19 12.31 -0.71
N ALA A 67 23.48 12.59 -0.48
CA ALA A 67 24.27 13.40 -1.41
C ALA A 67 24.63 12.62 -2.68
N TYR A 68 24.86 11.31 -2.57
CA TYR A 68 25.21 10.42 -3.67
C TYR A 68 24.08 10.31 -4.70
N GLY A 69 22.85 10.04 -4.23
CA GLY A 69 21.67 9.89 -5.06
C GLY A 69 20.92 11.21 -5.32
N GLU A 70 21.41 12.34 -4.78
CA GLU A 70 20.68 13.63 -4.80
C GLU A 70 19.25 13.50 -4.28
N TRP A 71 19.05 12.57 -3.32
CA TRP A 71 17.74 12.21 -2.77
C TRP A 71 17.73 12.41 -1.23
N PRO A 72 16.91 13.34 -0.70
CA PRO A 72 17.08 13.81 0.68
C PRO A 72 16.55 12.85 1.75
N THR A 73 15.78 11.83 1.38
CA THR A 73 15.06 10.98 2.33
C THR A 73 15.55 9.54 2.33
N ILE A 74 15.25 8.82 3.41
CA ILE A 74 15.48 7.39 3.58
C ILE A 74 14.10 6.74 3.85
N PRO A 75 13.80 5.58 3.23
CA PRO A 75 14.70 4.66 2.54
C PRO A 75 15.05 5.08 1.12
N GLN A 76 16.11 4.45 0.55
CA GLN A 76 16.48 4.54 -0.85
C GLN A 76 16.78 3.15 -1.38
N LEU A 77 16.15 2.79 -2.51
CA LEU A 77 16.41 1.55 -3.22
C LEU A 77 17.32 1.81 -4.42
N TYR A 78 18.35 1.00 -4.56
CA TYR A 78 19.22 0.96 -5.73
C TYR A 78 19.11 -0.41 -6.40
N ILE A 79 19.04 -0.42 -7.72
CA ILE A 79 19.05 -1.65 -8.55
C ILE A 79 20.12 -1.45 -9.64
N GLY A 80 21.11 -2.34 -9.67
CA GLY A 80 22.21 -2.24 -10.64
C GLY A 80 23.05 -0.97 -10.51
N GLY A 81 23.13 -0.39 -9.31
CA GLY A 81 23.84 0.86 -9.03
C GLY A 81 23.02 2.12 -9.28
N GLU A 82 21.82 2.02 -9.82
CA GLU A 82 20.95 3.17 -10.12
C GLU A 82 19.89 3.36 -9.03
N LEU A 83 19.66 4.63 -8.65
CA LEU A 83 18.61 4.97 -7.68
C LEU A 83 17.22 4.76 -8.31
N VAL A 84 16.42 3.89 -7.72
CA VAL A 84 15.02 3.69 -8.07
C VAL A 84 14.14 4.74 -7.40
N GLY A 85 14.34 4.96 -6.09
CA GLY A 85 13.59 5.95 -5.32
C GLY A 85 13.40 5.60 -3.86
N GLY A 86 12.49 6.33 -3.21
CA GLY A 86 12.07 6.14 -1.82
C GLY A 86 10.88 5.20 -1.67
N SER A 87 10.33 5.13 -0.45
CA SER A 87 9.23 4.20 -0.10
C SER A 87 8.04 4.28 -1.03
N ASP A 88 7.63 5.49 -1.40
CA ASP A 88 6.40 5.69 -2.17
C ASP A 88 6.56 5.21 -3.62
N ILE A 89 7.74 5.46 -4.22
CA ILE A 89 8.08 4.96 -5.56
C ILE A 89 8.19 3.44 -5.55
N ILE A 90 8.83 2.86 -4.55
CA ILE A 90 8.95 1.41 -4.39
C ILE A 90 7.57 0.76 -4.27
N GLU A 91 6.70 1.33 -3.44
CA GLU A 91 5.32 0.85 -3.25
C GLU A 91 4.51 0.97 -4.56
N GLN A 92 4.60 2.11 -5.26
CA GLN A 92 3.95 2.31 -6.54
C GLN A 92 4.41 1.28 -7.59
N MET A 93 5.73 1.10 -7.74
CA MET A 93 6.29 0.12 -8.69
C MET A 93 5.95 -1.33 -8.32
N ALA A 94 5.84 -1.65 -7.03
CA ALA A 94 5.39 -2.98 -6.58
C ALA A 94 3.93 -3.21 -6.93
N ASN A 95 3.08 -2.20 -6.74
CA ASN A 95 1.64 -2.28 -7.01
C ASN A 95 1.30 -2.28 -8.51
N SER A 96 2.06 -1.55 -9.34
CA SER A 96 1.91 -1.57 -10.80
C SER A 96 2.53 -2.83 -11.43
N GLY A 97 3.44 -3.50 -10.75
CA GLY A 97 4.24 -4.62 -11.27
C GLY A 97 5.53 -4.20 -11.98
N GLU A 98 5.82 -2.90 -12.11
CA GLU A 98 7.06 -2.38 -12.71
C GLU A 98 8.32 -2.86 -11.98
N LEU A 99 8.22 -3.04 -10.66
CA LEU A 99 9.33 -3.53 -9.84
C LEU A 99 9.79 -4.93 -10.26
N HIS A 100 8.86 -5.78 -10.77
CA HIS A 100 9.21 -7.09 -11.34
C HIS A 100 10.16 -6.93 -12.53
N GLY A 101 9.84 -6.02 -13.46
CA GLY A 101 10.68 -5.73 -14.62
C GLY A 101 12.05 -5.19 -14.23
N ALA A 102 12.13 -4.22 -13.31
CA ALA A 102 13.37 -3.64 -12.83
C ALA A 102 14.27 -4.70 -12.15
N LEU A 103 13.68 -5.66 -11.47
CA LEU A 103 14.38 -6.77 -10.81
C LEU A 103 14.67 -7.95 -11.75
N GLY A 104 14.15 -7.94 -13.01
CA GLY A 104 14.28 -9.06 -13.94
C GLY A 104 13.47 -10.29 -13.52
N LEU A 105 12.41 -10.11 -12.76
CA LEU A 105 11.47 -11.17 -12.38
C LEU A 105 10.46 -11.41 -13.49
N PRO A 106 9.83 -12.60 -13.52
CA PRO A 106 8.69 -12.83 -14.39
C PRO A 106 7.58 -11.79 -14.17
N PRO A 107 6.80 -11.46 -15.20
CA PRO A 107 5.65 -10.58 -15.03
C PRO A 107 4.75 -11.06 -13.88
N PRO A 108 4.20 -10.14 -13.07
CA PRO A 108 3.33 -10.53 -11.97
C PRO A 108 2.04 -11.15 -12.52
N ASP A 109 1.48 -12.08 -11.75
CA ASP A 109 0.15 -12.60 -12.03
C ASP A 109 -0.88 -11.48 -11.84
N ARG A 110 -1.64 -11.20 -12.91
CA ARG A 110 -2.67 -10.17 -12.97
C ARG A 110 -4.07 -10.77 -13.15
N THR A 111 -4.24 -12.05 -12.79
CA THR A 111 -5.54 -12.70 -12.82
C THR A 111 -6.51 -11.94 -11.92
N PRO A 112 -7.67 -11.49 -12.42
CA PRO A 112 -8.66 -10.82 -11.61
C PRO A 112 -9.21 -11.75 -10.52
N PRO A 113 -9.36 -11.28 -9.27
CA PRO A 113 -9.94 -12.09 -8.20
C PRO A 113 -11.42 -12.33 -8.44
N GLN A 114 -11.93 -13.45 -7.94
CA GLN A 114 -13.37 -13.71 -7.88
C GLN A 114 -13.95 -12.92 -6.70
N ILE A 115 -14.82 -11.96 -6.98
CA ILE A 115 -15.53 -11.20 -5.95
C ILE A 115 -17.02 -11.28 -6.14
N MET A 116 -17.79 -11.05 -5.07
CA MET A 116 -19.24 -11.01 -5.11
C MET A 116 -19.72 -9.65 -4.60
N ILE A 117 -20.61 -9.01 -5.34
CA ILE A 117 -21.31 -7.79 -4.91
C ILE A 117 -22.79 -8.12 -4.89
N THR A 118 -23.46 -7.92 -3.76
CA THR A 118 -24.91 -8.18 -3.67
C THR A 118 -25.70 -7.15 -4.49
N PRO A 119 -26.90 -7.49 -4.98
CA PRO A 119 -27.73 -6.55 -5.75
C PRO A 119 -27.98 -5.23 -5.00
N ALA A 120 -28.15 -5.26 -3.69
CA ALA A 120 -28.33 -4.06 -2.89
C ALA A 120 -27.07 -3.17 -2.88
N ALA A 121 -25.88 -3.78 -2.79
CA ALA A 121 -24.62 -3.06 -2.86
C ALA A 121 -24.36 -2.51 -4.29
N VAL A 122 -24.71 -3.26 -5.35
CA VAL A 122 -24.61 -2.79 -6.74
C VAL A 122 -25.43 -1.50 -6.95
N GLU A 123 -26.69 -1.45 -6.48
CA GLU A 123 -27.54 -0.26 -6.58
C GLU A 123 -26.94 0.96 -5.85
N MET A 124 -26.39 0.74 -4.67
CA MET A 124 -25.74 1.80 -3.90
C MET A 124 -24.46 2.32 -4.57
N LEU A 125 -23.64 1.41 -5.08
CA LEU A 125 -22.41 1.77 -5.80
C LEU A 125 -22.73 2.49 -7.13
N ARG A 126 -23.75 2.04 -7.86
CA ARG A 126 -24.24 2.69 -9.08
C ARG A 126 -24.66 4.14 -8.82
N THR A 127 -25.44 4.33 -7.75
CA THR A 127 -25.86 5.67 -7.34
C THR A 127 -24.65 6.56 -7.01
N ALA A 128 -23.72 6.06 -6.21
CA ALA A 128 -22.52 6.80 -5.84
C ALA A 128 -21.64 7.16 -7.05
N ILE A 129 -21.49 6.25 -8.02
CA ILE A 129 -20.75 6.49 -9.27
C ILE A 129 -21.47 7.57 -10.10
N ALA A 130 -22.80 7.50 -10.22
CA ALA A 130 -23.59 8.49 -10.95
C ALA A 130 -23.49 9.89 -10.32
N ASP A 131 -23.56 9.97 -9.00
CA ASP A 131 -23.46 11.23 -8.26
C ASP A 131 -22.06 11.86 -8.34
N ALA A 132 -21.02 11.04 -8.39
CA ALA A 132 -19.65 11.51 -8.55
C ALA A 132 -19.39 12.13 -9.94
N GLY A 133 -20.10 11.67 -10.94
CA GLY A 133 -19.94 12.11 -12.33
C GLY A 133 -18.59 11.72 -12.95
N GLY A 134 -18.50 11.84 -14.29
CA GLY A 134 -17.29 11.49 -15.01
C GLY A 134 -17.05 9.98 -15.16
N ASP A 135 -15.84 9.61 -15.57
CA ASP A 135 -15.42 8.20 -15.73
C ASP A 135 -14.73 7.70 -14.46
N VAL A 136 -15.51 7.50 -13.40
CA VAL A 136 -15.02 6.97 -12.14
C VAL A 136 -15.30 5.48 -11.99
N VAL A 137 -14.46 4.81 -11.23
CA VAL A 137 -14.55 3.39 -10.90
C VAL A 137 -14.46 3.20 -9.38
N VAL A 138 -14.92 2.07 -8.90
CA VAL A 138 -14.70 1.67 -7.51
C VAL A 138 -13.25 1.19 -7.38
N SER A 139 -12.46 1.87 -6.57
CA SER A 139 -11.10 1.46 -6.23
C SER A 139 -11.10 0.81 -4.84
N MET A 140 -10.42 -0.32 -4.73
CA MET A 140 -10.36 -1.08 -3.48
C MET A 140 -8.92 -1.36 -3.09
N ASP A 141 -8.49 -0.78 -1.97
CA ASP A 141 -7.19 -1.03 -1.36
C ASP A 141 -7.34 -2.08 -0.26
N ILE A 142 -6.49 -3.10 -0.27
CA ILE A 142 -6.43 -4.12 0.78
C ILE A 142 -4.99 -4.22 1.28
N ASP A 143 -4.73 -3.72 2.48
CA ASP A 143 -3.38 -3.69 3.05
C ASP A 143 -2.92 -5.09 3.54
N ALA A 144 -1.67 -5.16 4.00
CA ALA A 144 -1.08 -6.41 4.51
C ALA A 144 -1.75 -6.95 5.78
N GLN A 145 -2.54 -6.13 6.47
CA GLN A 145 -3.37 -6.50 7.61
C GLN A 145 -4.83 -6.80 7.23
N PHE A 146 -5.12 -6.89 5.92
CA PHE A 146 -6.45 -7.10 5.36
C PHE A 146 -7.46 -5.99 5.68
N ARG A 147 -6.99 -4.81 6.07
CA ARG A 147 -7.86 -3.64 6.20
C ARG A 147 -8.22 -3.18 4.80
N THR A 148 -9.51 -3.06 4.57
CA THR A 148 -10.06 -2.72 3.26
C THR A 148 -10.53 -1.28 3.25
N ARG A 149 -10.18 -0.55 2.20
CA ARG A 149 -10.69 0.79 1.90
C ARG A 149 -11.32 0.76 0.52
N LEU A 150 -12.57 1.20 0.42
CA LEU A 150 -13.30 1.38 -0.83
C LEU A 150 -13.51 2.86 -1.07
N HIS A 151 -13.21 3.34 -2.27
CA HIS A 151 -13.40 4.73 -2.67
C HIS A 151 -13.64 4.82 -4.18
N LEU A 152 -14.15 5.96 -4.65
CA LEU A 152 -14.27 6.24 -6.08
C LEU A 152 -13.00 6.92 -6.58
N ALA A 153 -12.48 6.48 -7.70
CA ALA A 153 -11.26 7.01 -8.32
C ALA A 153 -11.38 7.07 -9.84
N GLN A 154 -10.47 7.77 -10.49
CA GLN A 154 -10.31 7.67 -11.93
C GLN A 154 -9.79 6.28 -12.30
N SER A 155 -10.18 5.79 -13.48
CA SER A 155 -9.72 4.49 -13.97
C SER A 155 -8.20 4.49 -14.16
N ASP A 156 -7.53 3.51 -13.57
CA ASP A 156 -6.09 3.27 -13.75
C ASP A 156 -5.87 2.08 -14.70
N SER A 157 -5.16 2.31 -15.79
CA SER A 157 -4.82 1.27 -16.76
C SER A 157 -3.90 0.19 -16.21
N ASN A 158 -3.18 0.48 -15.12
CA ASN A 158 -2.30 -0.46 -14.43
C ASN A 158 -3.02 -1.26 -13.33
N ALA A 159 -4.26 -0.93 -13.02
CA ALA A 159 -5.04 -1.68 -12.05
C ALA A 159 -5.55 -3.02 -12.61
N ILE A 160 -5.82 -3.96 -11.71
CA ILE A 160 -6.54 -5.19 -12.05
C ILE A 160 -8.02 -4.91 -11.90
N THR A 161 -8.77 -5.05 -13.00
CA THR A 161 -10.19 -4.70 -13.03
C THR A 161 -11.06 -5.95 -13.00
N VAL A 162 -12.05 -5.94 -12.11
CA VAL A 162 -13.14 -6.91 -12.04
C VAL A 162 -14.43 -6.20 -12.41
N ASN A 163 -15.22 -6.81 -13.28
CA ASN A 163 -16.56 -6.32 -13.64
C ASN A 163 -17.60 -7.22 -12.96
N VAL A 164 -18.47 -6.61 -12.16
CA VAL A 164 -19.64 -7.27 -11.58
C VAL A 164 -20.85 -6.44 -12.00
N ASP A 165 -21.70 -7.01 -12.84
CA ASP A 165 -22.75 -6.29 -13.58
C ASP A 165 -22.15 -5.09 -14.34
N ASP A 166 -22.61 -3.89 -14.06
CA ASP A 166 -22.12 -2.62 -14.62
C ASP A 166 -21.10 -1.90 -13.72
N ILE A 167 -20.73 -2.51 -12.58
CA ILE A 167 -19.75 -1.94 -11.65
C ILE A 167 -18.34 -2.42 -11.99
N ARG A 168 -17.44 -1.46 -12.23
CA ARG A 168 -16.01 -1.73 -12.37
C ARG A 168 -15.31 -1.55 -11.03
N VAL A 169 -14.67 -2.62 -10.54
CA VAL A 169 -13.87 -2.59 -9.30
C VAL A 169 -12.41 -2.77 -9.67
N GLN A 170 -11.56 -1.84 -9.24
CA GLN A 170 -10.14 -1.87 -9.49
C GLN A 170 -9.34 -2.15 -8.23
N PHE A 171 -8.30 -2.96 -8.39
CA PHE A 171 -7.35 -3.33 -7.36
C PHE A 171 -5.93 -3.04 -7.82
N ASP A 172 -5.05 -2.68 -6.89
CA ASP A 172 -3.63 -2.85 -7.12
C ASP A 172 -3.24 -4.34 -7.12
N LEU A 173 -2.01 -4.64 -7.52
CA LEU A 173 -1.53 -6.03 -7.62
C LEU A 173 -1.58 -6.78 -6.27
N ALA A 174 -1.26 -6.11 -5.18
CA ALA A 174 -1.25 -6.70 -3.84
C ALA A 174 -2.68 -6.89 -3.31
N GLY A 175 -3.56 -5.93 -3.55
CA GLY A 175 -4.98 -5.99 -3.18
C GLY A 175 -5.72 -7.08 -3.91
N ALA A 176 -5.50 -7.24 -5.22
CA ALA A 176 -6.12 -8.30 -6.02
C ALA A 176 -5.82 -9.69 -5.45
N ARG A 177 -4.57 -9.97 -5.09
CA ARG A 177 -4.17 -11.25 -4.47
C ARG A 177 -4.84 -11.53 -3.13
N ARG A 178 -5.28 -10.48 -2.41
CA ARG A 178 -5.95 -10.57 -1.11
C ARG A 178 -7.47 -10.55 -1.21
N ALA A 179 -8.01 -10.29 -2.42
CA ALA A 179 -9.43 -10.09 -2.66
C ALA A 179 -10.16 -11.36 -3.11
N GLU A 180 -9.49 -12.51 -3.24
CA GLU A 180 -10.14 -13.73 -3.70
C GLU A 180 -11.29 -14.14 -2.78
N GLY A 181 -12.49 -14.34 -3.33
CA GLY A 181 -13.70 -14.68 -2.59
C GLY A 181 -14.33 -13.53 -1.80
N LEU A 182 -13.81 -12.28 -1.96
CA LEU A 182 -14.31 -11.11 -1.25
C LEU A 182 -15.78 -10.85 -1.58
N ARG A 183 -16.57 -10.53 -0.56
CA ARG A 183 -17.99 -10.20 -0.69
C ARG A 183 -18.25 -8.76 -0.24
N ILE A 184 -18.96 -8.02 -1.07
CA ILE A 184 -19.46 -6.67 -0.76
C ILE A 184 -20.97 -6.74 -0.63
N ASP A 185 -21.48 -6.32 0.51
CA ASP A 185 -22.91 -6.27 0.82
C ASP A 185 -23.33 -4.86 1.26
N TRP A 186 -24.63 -4.61 1.25
CA TRP A 186 -25.20 -3.40 1.81
C TRP A 186 -26.03 -3.76 3.02
N ALA A 187 -25.70 -3.23 4.18
CA ALA A 187 -26.46 -3.35 5.40
C ALA A 187 -27.21 -2.05 5.71
N ASP A 188 -28.47 -2.21 6.12
CA ASP A 188 -29.31 -1.15 6.66
C ASP A 188 -30.00 -1.72 7.91
N ASP A 189 -29.29 -1.68 9.03
CA ASP A 189 -29.73 -2.26 10.29
C ASP A 189 -29.59 -1.26 11.45
N GLU A 190 -29.95 -1.69 12.67
CA GLU A 190 -29.90 -0.85 13.88
C GLU A 190 -28.47 -0.31 14.19
N ARG A 191 -27.43 -0.90 13.62
CA ARG A 191 -26.02 -0.47 13.77
C ARG A 191 -25.64 0.60 12.78
N GLY A 192 -26.46 0.85 11.74
CA GLY A 192 -26.24 1.88 10.74
C GLY A 192 -26.47 1.41 9.32
N ARG A 193 -26.26 2.34 8.38
CA ARG A 193 -26.33 2.09 6.94
C ARG A 193 -24.93 2.13 6.36
N GLY A 194 -24.54 1.15 5.56
CA GLY A 194 -23.24 1.16 4.90
C GLY A 194 -22.92 -0.12 4.12
N LEU A 195 -21.83 -0.03 3.37
CA LEU A 195 -21.24 -1.19 2.73
C LEU A 195 -20.54 -2.06 3.79
N VAL A 196 -20.83 -3.35 3.75
CA VAL A 196 -20.15 -4.37 4.54
C VAL A 196 -19.26 -5.17 3.62
N ILE A 197 -17.98 -5.26 3.97
CA ILE A 197 -17.00 -5.99 3.19
C ILE A 197 -16.55 -7.19 4.03
N ASP A 198 -16.79 -8.37 3.51
CA ASP A 198 -16.34 -9.63 4.08
C ASP A 198 -15.21 -10.20 3.21
N ASN A 199 -14.05 -10.38 3.80
CA ASN A 199 -12.90 -10.95 3.12
C ASN A 199 -12.50 -12.27 3.78
N PRO A 200 -12.75 -13.42 3.13
CA PRO A 200 -12.47 -14.73 3.69
C PRO A 200 -10.97 -15.00 3.93
N ASN A 201 -10.10 -14.20 3.32
CA ASN A 201 -8.65 -14.32 3.48
C ASN A 201 -8.13 -13.53 4.69
N ALA A 202 -8.97 -12.67 5.30
CA ALA A 202 -8.58 -11.94 6.50
C ALA A 202 -8.35 -12.94 7.65
N PRO A 203 -7.28 -12.77 8.45
CA PRO A 203 -7.07 -13.62 9.62
C PRO A 203 -8.26 -13.49 10.57
N ALA A 204 -8.72 -14.63 11.10
CA ALA A 204 -9.81 -14.62 12.06
C ALA A 204 -9.48 -13.67 13.21
N PRO A 205 -10.44 -12.86 13.69
CA PRO A 205 -10.21 -11.98 14.82
C PRO A 205 -9.72 -12.82 16.00
N VAL A 206 -8.55 -12.46 16.53
CA VAL A 206 -8.03 -13.12 17.74
C VAL A 206 -9.05 -12.82 18.83
N ARG A 207 -9.81 -13.83 19.26
CA ARG A 207 -10.68 -13.68 20.42
C ARG A 207 -9.80 -13.39 21.63
N GLY A 208 -9.53 -12.09 21.83
CA GLY A 208 -8.84 -11.59 22.99
C GLY A 208 -9.67 -11.90 24.23
N LEU A 209 -8.97 -12.44 25.25
CA LEU A 209 -9.46 -12.59 26.60
C LEU A 209 -10.19 -11.30 27.02
N SER A 210 -11.46 -11.46 27.36
CA SER A 210 -12.32 -10.41 27.92
C SER A 210 -11.63 -9.74 29.11
N GLY A 211 -11.43 -8.43 29.07
CA GLY A 211 -11.07 -7.69 30.25
C GLY A 211 -10.16 -6.47 30.06
N VAL A 212 -10.41 -5.59 29.07
CA VAL A 212 -9.94 -4.19 29.19
C VAL A 212 -11.06 -3.29 28.64
N THR A 213 -11.79 -2.64 29.55
CA THR A 213 -12.72 -1.56 29.23
C THR A 213 -11.94 -0.36 28.69
N ALA A 214 -12.20 0.01 27.43
CA ALA A 214 -11.71 1.25 26.86
C ALA A 214 -12.36 2.46 27.58
N PRO A 215 -11.61 3.54 27.83
CA PRO A 215 -12.17 4.76 28.39
C PRO A 215 -13.06 5.48 27.36
N PRO A 216 -14.08 6.24 27.81
CA PRO A 216 -15.01 6.90 26.92
C PRO A 216 -14.32 8.04 26.15
N VAL A 217 -14.49 8.05 24.84
CA VAL A 217 -14.06 9.17 23.98
C VAL A 217 -14.92 10.39 24.24
N SER A 218 -14.30 11.43 24.78
CA SER A 218 -14.92 12.73 24.99
C SER A 218 -15.18 13.46 23.65
N HIS A 219 -16.40 13.96 23.53
CA HIS A 219 -16.87 14.86 22.49
C HIS A 219 -15.89 16.04 22.27
N CYS A 220 -15.44 16.23 21.02
CA CYS A 220 -14.92 17.52 20.60
C CYS A 220 -15.78 18.10 19.47
N GLN A 221 -16.26 19.31 19.73
CA GLN A 221 -17.24 20.05 18.96
C GLN A 221 -16.72 20.52 17.59
N ARG A 222 -17.67 20.62 16.67
CA ARG A 222 -17.66 21.26 15.35
C ARG A 222 -16.88 22.59 15.30
N ARG A 223 -16.08 22.75 14.25
CA ARG A 223 -16.00 24.02 13.50
C ARG A 223 -15.87 23.74 12.01
N HIS A 224 -16.70 24.45 11.24
CA HIS A 224 -16.82 24.48 9.80
C HIS A 224 -15.53 24.96 9.10
N ARG A 225 -15.16 24.39 7.92
CA ARG A 225 -15.18 25.07 6.61
C ARG A 225 -14.54 24.23 5.49
N HIS A 226 -15.34 24.14 4.41
CA HIS A 226 -15.01 24.05 2.98
C HIS A 226 -14.13 22.92 2.43
N ALA A 227 -14.81 22.03 1.77
CA ALA A 227 -14.81 21.74 0.32
C ALA A 227 -13.81 20.70 -0.18
N VAL A 228 -14.41 19.75 -0.94
CA VAL A 228 -13.88 18.86 -1.95
C VAL A 228 -13.32 17.53 -1.44
N GLY A 229 -14.08 16.47 -1.73
CA GLY A 229 -13.70 15.07 -1.54
C GLY A 229 -14.47 14.36 -0.43
N GLU A 230 -15.73 14.01 -0.69
CA GLU A 230 -16.45 13.09 0.18
C GLU A 230 -15.83 11.70 0.08
N THR A 231 -15.00 11.39 1.05
CA THR A 231 -14.59 10.00 1.33
C THR A 231 -15.75 9.30 2.03
N LEU A 232 -16.39 8.36 1.36
CA LEU A 232 -17.27 7.39 2.00
C LEU A 232 -16.44 6.60 3.03
N SER A 233 -16.64 6.92 4.30
CA SER A 233 -15.97 6.22 5.39
C SER A 233 -16.66 4.90 5.62
N VAL A 234 -16.00 3.79 5.27
CA VAL A 234 -16.49 2.44 5.52
C VAL A 234 -15.98 1.98 6.88
N SER A 235 -16.87 1.77 7.82
CA SER A 235 -16.56 1.12 9.10
C SER A 235 -16.47 -0.38 8.90
N VAL A 236 -15.28 -0.96 9.12
CA VAL A 236 -15.11 -2.41 9.21
C VAL A 236 -15.61 -2.86 10.57
N GLY A 237 -16.72 -3.58 10.59
CA GLY A 237 -17.22 -4.25 11.80
C GLY A 237 -16.32 -5.42 12.14
N SER A 238 -15.81 -5.43 13.37
CA SER A 238 -15.10 -6.54 14.01
C SER A 238 -16.08 -7.60 14.49
#